data_cc8d594fd4606c5616a94efb42045d03
#
_entry.id   cc8d594fd4606c5616a94efb42045d03
#
_cell.length_a   1.000
_cell.length_b   1.000
_cell.length_c   1.000
_cell.angle_alpha   90.00
_cell.angle_beta   90.00
_cell.angle_gamma   90.00
#
_symmetry.space_group_name_H-M   'P 1'
#
loop_
_entity.id
_entity.type
_entity.pdbx_description
1 polymer ?
#
loop_
_entity_poly.entity_id
_entity_poly.type
_entity_poly.pdbx_seq_one_letter_code
_entity_poly.pdbx_strand_id
1 'polypeptide(L)'
;MTPVVDAHHHIWRQADLPWLKGPMQPRIFGSYEPIRRDYPIEEFRADIAGSDVVKSVYVQTNWAPEAYEDEAAWVQQTADRTGWPHAIVAYANFAADVRPQLDRLSRYKLVRGARMQLHWHENPQYRFAARPDLPADPKIRRNISRLADYGLSFDLQVFAPQMADAADLAESCPKVTFVLQHAGMLEDLSPAGRAQWRAGMARLAACPNVVAKLSGLGTFLHRNEPEHVAYVVRETVGIFGAGRCLFG
;
A
#
# COMPACT_ATOMS: atom_id res chain seq x y z
N MET A 1 -6.69 27.06 5.19
CA MET A 1 -5.91 25.81 5.04
C MET A 1 -6.87 24.70 4.63
N THR A 2 -6.48 23.86 3.68
CA THR A 2 -7.34 22.77 3.21
C THR A 2 -7.02 21.52 4.04
N PRO A 3 -8.00 20.91 4.75
CA PRO A 3 -7.72 19.71 5.54
C PRO A 3 -7.28 18.55 4.64
N VAL A 4 -6.20 17.88 5.04
CA VAL A 4 -5.58 16.77 4.30
C VAL A 4 -5.78 15.47 5.06
N VAL A 5 -6.01 14.37 4.34
CA VAL A 5 -5.95 13.01 4.87
C VAL A 5 -4.68 12.34 4.34
N ASP A 6 -3.77 11.94 5.24
CA ASP A 6 -2.65 11.08 4.88
C ASP A 6 -3.18 9.65 4.71
N ALA A 7 -3.23 9.18 3.47
CA ALA A 7 -3.77 7.87 3.13
C ALA A 7 -2.76 6.72 3.26
N HIS A 8 -1.51 6.99 3.69
CA HIS A 8 -0.49 5.95 3.79
C HIS A 8 0.60 6.29 4.80
N HIS A 9 0.39 5.97 6.07
CA HIS A 9 1.47 6.02 7.04
C HIS A 9 1.65 4.68 7.77
N HIS A 10 2.76 4.59 8.47
CA HIS A 10 3.09 3.46 9.32
C HIS A 10 3.46 3.94 10.72
N ILE A 11 3.14 3.13 11.71
CA ILE A 11 3.71 3.16 13.06
C ILE A 11 4.14 1.75 13.40
N TRP A 12 5.13 1.57 14.27
CA TRP A 12 5.61 0.24 14.62
C TRP A 12 6.35 0.21 15.95
N ARG A 13 6.44 -0.98 16.51
CA ARG A 13 7.42 -1.36 17.52
C ARG A 13 8.43 -2.28 16.84
N GLN A 14 9.72 -1.99 16.97
CA GLN A 14 10.77 -2.81 16.34
C GLN A 14 10.66 -4.29 16.72
N ALA A 15 10.26 -4.55 17.96
CA ALA A 15 10.14 -5.91 18.50
C ALA A 15 9.14 -6.78 17.74
N ASP A 16 8.13 -6.20 17.08
CA ASP A 16 7.05 -6.90 16.38
C ASP A 16 7.34 -7.12 14.89
N LEU A 17 8.42 -6.51 14.37
CA LEU A 17 8.78 -6.56 12.94
C LEU A 17 9.96 -7.52 12.71
N PRO A 18 9.74 -8.76 12.25
CA PRO A 18 10.83 -9.72 12.01
C PRO A 18 11.90 -9.17 11.06
N TRP A 19 11.48 -8.44 10.02
CA TRP A 19 12.40 -7.85 9.04
C TRP A 19 13.23 -6.69 9.60
N LEU A 20 12.75 -6.00 10.64
CA LEU A 20 13.45 -4.87 11.28
C LEU A 20 14.35 -5.33 12.43
N LYS A 21 13.99 -6.46 13.08
CA LYS A 21 14.82 -7.11 14.13
C LYS A 21 16.00 -7.90 13.56
N GLY A 22 15.79 -8.52 12.41
CA GLY A 22 16.77 -9.42 11.80
C GLY A 22 18.02 -8.71 11.29
N PRO A 23 18.97 -9.45 10.70
CA PRO A 23 20.12 -8.86 10.02
C PRO A 23 19.68 -7.89 8.91
N MET A 24 20.47 -6.84 8.69
CA MET A 24 20.26 -5.92 7.58
C MET A 24 20.24 -6.69 6.26
N GLN A 25 19.21 -6.46 5.47
CA GLN A 25 19.05 -7.01 4.13
C GLN A 25 18.85 -5.86 3.15
N PRO A 26 19.34 -5.96 1.91
CA PRO A 26 19.02 -4.98 0.88
C PRO A 26 17.50 -4.85 0.71
N ARG A 27 17.01 -3.61 0.70
CA ARG A 27 15.60 -3.28 0.53
C ARG A 27 15.40 -2.29 -0.60
N ILE A 28 14.20 -2.30 -1.16
CA ILE A 28 13.76 -1.42 -2.24
C ILE A 28 13.96 0.07 -1.91
N PHE A 29 13.82 0.44 -0.64
CA PHE A 29 13.96 1.82 -0.15
C PHE A 29 15.36 2.17 0.37
N GLY A 30 16.36 1.31 0.10
CA GLY A 30 17.77 1.55 0.48
C GLY A 30 18.08 1.22 1.92
N SER A 31 19.06 1.93 2.49
CA SER A 31 19.46 1.76 3.89
C SER A 31 18.35 2.16 4.85
N TYR A 32 18.07 1.29 5.82
CA TYR A 32 16.99 1.50 6.80
C TYR A 32 17.47 1.44 8.26
N GLU A 33 18.78 1.58 8.49
CA GLU A 33 19.33 1.63 9.85
C GLU A 33 18.65 2.69 10.74
N PRO A 34 18.35 3.91 10.24
CA PRO A 34 17.70 4.94 11.07
C PRO A 34 16.30 4.58 11.58
N ILE A 35 15.60 3.65 10.91
CA ILE A 35 14.24 3.22 11.30
C ILE A 35 14.25 1.92 12.13
N ARG A 36 15.42 1.37 12.48
CA ARG A 36 15.55 0.19 13.36
C ARG A 36 15.34 0.57 14.83
N ARG A 37 14.20 1.11 15.11
CA ARG A 37 13.72 1.57 16.42
C ARG A 37 12.19 1.53 16.45
N ASP A 38 11.60 1.85 17.56
CA ASP A 38 10.16 2.09 17.64
C ASP A 38 9.82 3.41 16.93
N TYR A 39 8.66 3.48 16.29
CA TYR A 39 8.06 4.68 15.74
C TYR A 39 6.58 4.73 16.12
N PRO A 40 6.26 5.23 17.32
CA PRO A 40 4.90 5.24 17.85
C PRO A 40 4.05 6.37 17.25
N ILE A 41 2.74 6.31 17.48
CA ILE A 41 1.79 7.30 16.95
C ILE A 41 2.07 8.73 17.47
N GLU A 42 2.63 8.86 18.65
CA GLU A 42 3.01 10.15 19.24
C GLU A 42 4.09 10.85 18.41
N GLU A 43 5.07 10.08 17.91
CA GLU A 43 6.13 10.60 17.03
C GLU A 43 5.57 10.97 15.65
N PHE A 44 4.76 10.09 15.04
CA PHE A 44 4.07 10.43 13.79
C PHE A 44 3.28 11.74 13.90
N ARG A 45 2.55 11.93 15.01
CA ARG A 45 1.80 13.17 15.25
C ARG A 45 2.71 14.40 15.44
N ALA A 46 3.88 14.20 16.03
CA ALA A 46 4.88 15.27 16.14
C ALA A 46 5.48 15.63 14.76
N ASP A 47 5.74 14.64 13.92
CA ASP A 47 6.29 14.85 12.56
C ASP A 47 5.32 15.60 11.66
N ILE A 48 4.01 15.37 11.78
CA ILE A 48 2.99 16.09 11.00
C ILE A 48 2.54 17.40 11.67
N ALA A 49 3.08 17.75 12.84
CA ALA A 49 2.69 18.96 13.54
C ALA A 49 2.95 20.22 12.69
N GLY A 50 1.97 21.10 12.57
CA GLY A 50 2.05 22.29 11.73
C GLY A 50 1.72 22.05 10.25
N SER A 51 1.44 20.80 9.85
CA SER A 51 0.86 20.48 8.53
C SER A 51 -0.67 20.58 8.56
N ASP A 52 -1.30 20.50 7.40
CA ASP A 52 -2.76 20.46 7.26
C ASP A 52 -3.34 19.04 7.42
N VAL A 53 -2.54 18.06 7.83
CA VAL A 53 -3.00 16.66 8.00
C VAL A 53 -3.90 16.56 9.23
N VAL A 54 -5.16 16.23 9.01
CA VAL A 54 -6.19 16.13 10.07
C VAL A 54 -6.64 14.69 10.33
N LYS A 55 -6.34 13.76 9.41
CA LYS A 55 -6.62 12.32 9.53
C LYS A 55 -5.54 11.51 8.86
N SER A 56 -5.41 10.24 9.27
CA SER A 56 -4.50 9.32 8.61
C SER A 56 -5.06 7.91 8.50
N VAL A 57 -4.51 7.16 7.53
CA VAL A 57 -4.78 5.74 7.31
C VAL A 57 -3.51 4.96 7.58
N TYR A 58 -3.55 4.11 8.60
CA TYR A 58 -2.47 3.16 8.86
C TYR A 58 -2.48 2.04 7.82
N VAL A 59 -1.30 1.71 7.31
CA VAL A 59 -1.10 0.55 6.44
C VAL A 59 -0.18 -0.44 7.13
N GLN A 60 -0.53 -1.72 7.10
CA GLN A 60 0.21 -2.82 7.75
C GLN A 60 1.72 -2.79 7.42
N THR A 61 2.57 -3.19 8.39
CA THR A 61 4.02 -3.04 8.35
C THR A 61 4.79 -4.36 8.17
N ASN A 62 4.12 -5.42 7.74
CA ASN A 62 4.68 -6.78 7.59
C ASN A 62 5.16 -7.35 8.94
N TRP A 63 4.28 -7.40 9.93
CA TRP A 63 4.44 -8.28 11.06
C TRP A 63 4.54 -9.74 10.57
N ALA A 64 4.90 -10.67 11.45
CA ALA A 64 4.80 -12.08 11.09
C ALA A 64 3.39 -12.39 10.57
N PRO A 65 3.24 -13.13 9.45
CA PRO A 65 1.92 -13.35 8.83
C PRO A 65 0.86 -13.92 9.77
N GLU A 66 1.27 -14.72 10.76
CA GLU A 66 0.42 -15.28 11.82
C GLU A 66 -0.05 -14.24 12.83
N ALA A 67 0.69 -13.14 13.00
CA ALA A 67 0.39 -12.06 13.95
C ALA A 67 -0.45 -10.91 13.34
N TYR A 68 -1.10 -11.14 12.19
CA TYR A 68 -1.88 -10.11 11.47
C TYR A 68 -3.02 -9.53 12.32
N GLU A 69 -3.62 -10.35 13.18
CA GLU A 69 -4.70 -9.94 14.08
C GLU A 69 -4.16 -9.08 15.22
N ASP A 70 -2.98 -9.45 15.76
CA ASP A 70 -2.31 -8.70 16.82
C ASP A 70 -1.88 -7.31 16.32
N GLU A 71 -1.41 -7.19 15.07
CA GLU A 71 -1.12 -5.91 14.43
C GLU A 71 -2.37 -5.03 14.37
N ALA A 72 -3.49 -5.58 13.85
CA ALA A 72 -4.74 -4.85 13.76
C ALA A 72 -5.29 -4.45 15.15
N ALA A 73 -5.19 -5.34 16.14
CA ALA A 73 -5.59 -5.09 17.51
C ALA A 73 -4.78 -3.96 18.16
N TRP A 74 -3.45 -4.00 18.01
CA TRP A 74 -2.56 -2.98 18.55
C TRP A 74 -2.83 -1.61 17.96
N VAL A 75 -3.05 -1.53 16.63
CA VAL A 75 -3.37 -0.25 15.97
C VAL A 75 -4.76 0.26 16.39
N GLN A 76 -5.76 -0.64 16.50
CA GLN A 76 -7.09 -0.26 16.98
C GLN A 76 -7.02 0.30 18.42
N GLN A 77 -6.28 -0.37 19.33
CA GLN A 77 -6.08 0.10 20.72
C GLN A 77 -5.35 1.45 20.76
N THR A 78 -4.35 1.63 19.87
CA THR A 78 -3.65 2.92 19.73
C THR A 78 -4.63 4.01 19.32
N ALA A 79 -5.49 3.75 18.36
CA ALA A 79 -6.51 4.70 17.93
C ALA A 79 -7.56 4.99 19.02
N ASP A 80 -8.02 3.97 19.74
CA ASP A 80 -8.98 4.12 20.83
C ASP A 80 -8.42 5.01 21.96
N ARG A 81 -7.10 4.94 22.21
CA ARG A 81 -6.41 5.74 23.22
C ARG A 81 -6.11 7.17 22.77
N THR A 82 -5.76 7.37 21.49
CA THR A 82 -5.15 8.63 21.01
C THR A 82 -6.01 9.40 20.01
N GLY A 83 -7.05 8.76 19.46
CA GLY A 83 -7.83 9.26 18.34
C GLY A 83 -7.16 9.07 16.97
N TRP A 84 -5.97 8.43 16.90
CA TRP A 84 -5.18 8.19 15.67
C TRP A 84 -4.66 6.75 15.62
N PRO A 85 -4.56 6.11 14.43
CA PRO A 85 -5.07 6.55 13.12
C PRO A 85 -6.60 6.48 13.01
N HIS A 86 -7.15 6.89 11.85
CA HIS A 86 -8.59 6.93 11.60
C HIS A 86 -9.12 5.74 10.78
N ALA A 87 -8.24 5.02 10.12
CA ALA A 87 -8.54 3.78 9.41
C ALA A 87 -7.31 2.87 9.38
N ILE A 88 -7.54 1.59 9.12
CA ILE A 88 -6.53 0.53 9.08
C ILE A 88 -6.66 -0.23 7.76
N VAL A 89 -5.56 -0.38 7.03
CA VAL A 89 -5.37 -1.38 5.98
C VAL A 89 -4.57 -2.52 6.58
N ALA A 90 -5.24 -3.64 6.87
CA ALA A 90 -4.65 -4.77 7.56
C ALA A 90 -4.00 -5.77 6.58
N TYR A 91 -3.14 -6.65 7.08
CA TYR A 91 -2.66 -7.79 6.29
C TYR A 91 -3.73 -8.87 6.21
N ALA A 92 -3.91 -9.47 5.00
CA ALA A 92 -4.64 -10.72 4.84
C ALA A 92 -3.97 -11.57 3.74
N ASN A 93 -3.96 -12.90 3.94
CA ASN A 93 -3.33 -13.85 3.00
C ASN A 93 -4.32 -14.32 1.94
N PHE A 94 -4.30 -13.70 0.78
CA PHE A 94 -5.17 -14.05 -0.34
C PHE A 94 -4.72 -15.31 -1.10
N ALA A 95 -3.55 -15.86 -0.80
CA ALA A 95 -3.10 -17.15 -1.33
C ALA A 95 -3.71 -18.36 -0.58
N ALA A 96 -4.35 -18.14 0.57
CA ALA A 96 -5.11 -19.13 1.34
C ALA A 96 -6.62 -18.85 1.28
N ASP A 97 -7.47 -19.59 2.00
CA ASP A 97 -8.87 -19.16 2.25
C ASP A 97 -8.84 -17.93 3.17
N VAL A 98 -9.23 -16.79 2.62
CA VAL A 98 -9.10 -15.50 3.31
C VAL A 98 -10.26 -15.23 4.28
N ARG A 99 -11.41 -15.91 4.13
CA ARG A 99 -12.62 -15.62 4.92
C ARG A 99 -12.40 -15.70 6.43
N PRO A 100 -11.75 -16.73 7.00
CA PRO A 100 -11.52 -16.75 8.45
C PRO A 100 -10.69 -15.58 8.97
N GLN A 101 -9.78 -15.03 8.12
CA GLN A 101 -9.04 -13.81 8.48
C GLN A 101 -9.91 -12.57 8.40
N LEU A 102 -10.71 -12.42 7.34
CA LEU A 102 -11.62 -11.28 7.17
C LEU A 102 -12.68 -11.25 8.28
N ASP A 103 -13.22 -12.40 8.69
CA ASP A 103 -14.16 -12.51 9.82
C ASP A 103 -13.56 -11.98 11.12
N ARG A 104 -12.27 -12.27 11.38
CA ARG A 104 -11.56 -11.74 12.55
C ARG A 104 -11.27 -10.25 12.42
N LEU A 105 -10.76 -9.82 11.27
CA LEU A 105 -10.44 -8.42 11.00
C LEU A 105 -11.67 -7.51 11.04
N SER A 106 -12.85 -8.01 10.65
CA SER A 106 -14.10 -7.23 10.69
C SER A 106 -14.54 -6.82 12.10
N ARG A 107 -13.97 -7.43 13.16
CA ARG A 107 -14.22 -7.05 14.56
C ARG A 107 -13.56 -5.73 14.92
N TYR A 108 -12.55 -5.31 14.18
CA TYR A 108 -11.83 -4.05 14.39
C TYR A 108 -12.48 -2.95 13.57
N LYS A 109 -13.18 -2.03 14.27
CA LYS A 109 -14.02 -1.00 13.62
C LYS A 109 -13.29 -0.01 12.73
N LEU A 110 -11.96 0.07 12.80
CA LEU A 110 -11.17 0.93 11.92
C LEU A 110 -10.61 0.22 10.70
N VAL A 111 -10.73 -1.11 10.59
CA VAL A 111 -10.33 -1.84 9.38
C VAL A 111 -11.25 -1.44 8.23
N ARG A 112 -10.63 -0.91 7.15
CA ARG A 112 -11.31 -0.44 5.92
C ARG A 112 -10.74 -1.05 4.66
N GLY A 113 -9.62 -1.74 4.77
CA GLY A 113 -8.98 -2.39 3.64
C GLY A 113 -8.05 -3.51 4.07
N ALA A 114 -7.61 -4.27 3.08
CA ALA A 114 -6.61 -5.31 3.28
C ALA A 114 -5.50 -5.20 2.22
N ARG A 115 -4.29 -5.65 2.59
CA ARG A 115 -3.14 -5.67 1.71
C ARG A 115 -2.41 -7.01 1.80
N MET A 116 -2.05 -7.54 0.63
CA MET A 116 -0.99 -8.50 0.40
C MET A 116 -0.15 -7.98 -0.76
N GLN A 117 1.15 -7.85 -0.57
CA GLN A 117 2.01 -7.34 -1.62
C GLN A 117 2.10 -8.35 -2.78
N LEU A 118 1.72 -7.92 -3.99
CA LEU A 118 1.74 -8.73 -5.21
C LEU A 118 2.93 -8.40 -6.12
N HIS A 119 3.72 -7.38 -5.77
CA HIS A 119 4.79 -6.89 -6.64
C HIS A 119 5.93 -7.91 -6.78
N TRP A 120 6.26 -8.16 -8.02
CA TRP A 120 7.37 -9.00 -8.41
C TRP A 120 8.26 -8.25 -9.41
N HIS A 121 9.57 -8.45 -9.29
CA HIS A 121 10.55 -7.85 -10.17
C HIS A 121 11.68 -8.85 -10.45
N GLU A 122 12.35 -8.74 -11.62
CA GLU A 122 13.51 -9.59 -11.95
C GLU A 122 14.65 -9.37 -10.96
N ASN A 123 14.90 -8.11 -10.57
CA ASN A 123 15.82 -7.79 -9.49
C ASN A 123 15.25 -8.31 -8.15
N PRO A 124 15.95 -9.28 -7.49
CA PRO A 124 15.47 -9.86 -6.22
C PRO A 124 15.30 -8.84 -5.10
N GLN A 125 16.05 -7.73 -5.13
CA GLN A 125 15.94 -6.66 -4.13
C GLN A 125 14.56 -5.97 -4.17
N TYR A 126 13.92 -5.93 -5.34
CA TYR A 126 12.61 -5.30 -5.53
C TYR A 126 11.46 -6.29 -5.44
N ARG A 127 11.76 -7.58 -5.34
CA ARG A 127 10.79 -8.66 -5.32
C ARG A 127 10.22 -8.88 -3.92
N PHE A 128 8.89 -8.93 -3.82
CA PHE A 128 8.19 -9.39 -2.64
C PHE A 128 7.40 -10.68 -2.93
N ALA A 129 6.64 -10.70 -4.01
CA ALA A 129 5.90 -11.87 -4.45
C ALA A 129 6.84 -12.98 -4.96
N ALA A 130 6.45 -14.24 -4.78
CA ALA A 130 7.23 -15.40 -5.21
C ALA A 130 7.28 -15.56 -6.74
N ARG A 131 6.29 -15.03 -7.47
CA ARG A 131 6.15 -15.14 -8.92
C ARG A 131 5.42 -13.93 -9.51
N PRO A 132 5.63 -13.60 -10.81
CA PRO A 132 5.11 -12.37 -11.41
C PRO A 132 3.58 -12.35 -11.60
N ASP A 133 2.96 -13.51 -11.77
CA ASP A 133 1.59 -13.71 -12.22
C ASP A 133 0.56 -13.84 -11.08
N LEU A 134 0.91 -13.39 -9.85
CA LEU A 134 -0.05 -13.40 -8.74
C LEU A 134 -1.34 -12.60 -9.03
N PRO A 135 -1.32 -11.45 -9.72
CA PRO A 135 -2.56 -10.75 -10.08
C PRO A 135 -3.45 -11.55 -11.04
N ALA A 136 -2.87 -12.48 -11.83
CA ALA A 136 -3.62 -13.37 -12.72
C ALA A 136 -4.10 -14.67 -12.05
N ASP A 137 -3.60 -14.99 -10.84
CA ASP A 137 -3.94 -16.24 -10.15
C ASP A 137 -5.44 -16.32 -9.81
N PRO A 138 -6.17 -17.36 -10.31
CA PRO A 138 -7.62 -17.47 -10.11
C PRO A 138 -8.03 -17.60 -8.63
N LYS A 139 -7.17 -18.19 -7.77
CA LYS A 139 -7.42 -18.32 -6.34
C LYS A 139 -7.32 -16.98 -5.64
N ILE A 140 -6.26 -16.21 -5.97
CA ILE A 140 -6.06 -14.86 -5.43
C ILE A 140 -7.20 -13.95 -5.87
N ARG A 141 -7.58 -13.94 -7.16
CA ARG A 141 -8.71 -13.16 -7.69
C ARG A 141 -10.01 -13.48 -6.94
N ARG A 142 -10.33 -14.78 -6.77
CA ARG A 142 -11.50 -15.22 -6.02
C ARG A 142 -11.47 -14.78 -4.55
N ASN A 143 -10.30 -14.83 -3.91
CA ASN A 143 -10.17 -14.41 -2.52
C ASN A 143 -10.26 -12.88 -2.38
N ILE A 144 -9.66 -12.11 -3.29
CA ILE A 144 -9.79 -10.64 -3.29
C ILE A 144 -11.24 -10.21 -3.51
N SER A 145 -12.00 -10.91 -4.38
CA SER A 145 -13.42 -10.59 -4.59
C SER A 145 -14.27 -10.69 -3.31
N ARG A 146 -13.84 -11.50 -2.30
CA ARG A 146 -14.50 -11.60 -1.00
C ARG A 146 -14.47 -10.32 -0.17
N LEU A 147 -13.53 -9.41 -0.43
CA LEU A 147 -13.50 -8.11 0.25
C LEU A 147 -14.81 -7.32 0.06
N ALA A 148 -15.50 -7.52 -1.05
CA ALA A 148 -16.81 -6.91 -1.28
C ALA A 148 -17.86 -7.30 -0.23
N ASP A 149 -17.81 -8.54 0.29
CA ASP A 149 -18.72 -9.05 1.30
C ASP A 149 -18.54 -8.36 2.66
N TYR A 150 -17.36 -7.74 2.87
CA TYR A 150 -16.98 -7.03 4.10
C TYR A 150 -16.91 -5.50 3.92
N GLY A 151 -17.17 -4.99 2.70
CA GLY A 151 -17.03 -3.56 2.40
C GLY A 151 -15.59 -3.05 2.50
N LEU A 152 -14.58 -3.90 2.25
CA LEU A 152 -13.18 -3.58 2.36
C LEU A 152 -12.55 -3.28 0.99
N SER A 153 -11.57 -2.34 0.95
CA SER A 153 -10.72 -2.09 -0.19
C SER A 153 -9.54 -3.08 -0.27
N PHE A 154 -8.92 -3.17 -1.44
CA PHE A 154 -7.66 -3.88 -1.64
C PHE A 154 -6.54 -2.90 -1.99
N ASP A 155 -5.48 -2.84 -1.16
CA ASP A 155 -4.29 -2.06 -1.45
C ASP A 155 -3.40 -2.85 -2.44
N LEU A 156 -3.40 -2.41 -3.70
CA LEU A 156 -2.76 -3.05 -4.84
C LEU A 156 -1.33 -2.53 -5.01
N GLN A 157 -0.34 -3.40 -4.90
CA GLN A 157 1.06 -3.06 -5.10
C GLN A 157 1.65 -3.95 -6.19
N VAL A 158 1.99 -3.36 -7.34
CA VAL A 158 2.52 -4.03 -8.53
C VAL A 158 3.47 -3.11 -9.29
N PHE A 159 4.42 -3.69 -10.03
CA PHE A 159 5.25 -2.96 -10.99
C PHE A 159 4.61 -2.87 -12.38
N ALA A 160 5.14 -2.01 -13.24
CA ALA A 160 4.63 -1.75 -14.58
C ALA A 160 4.36 -3.03 -15.42
N PRO A 161 5.25 -4.04 -15.45
CA PRO A 161 4.98 -5.28 -16.18
C PRO A 161 3.75 -6.08 -15.70
N GLN A 162 3.33 -5.89 -14.44
CA GLN A 162 2.20 -6.61 -13.85
C GLN A 162 0.86 -5.85 -13.98
N MET A 163 0.88 -4.59 -14.46
CA MET A 163 -0.30 -3.72 -14.41
C MET A 163 -1.43 -4.19 -15.34
N ALA A 164 -1.13 -4.90 -16.42
CA ALA A 164 -2.17 -5.48 -17.27
C ALA A 164 -2.97 -6.54 -16.52
N ASP A 165 -2.30 -7.51 -15.89
CA ASP A 165 -2.95 -8.55 -15.08
C ASP A 165 -3.67 -7.96 -13.84
N ALA A 166 -3.11 -6.88 -13.28
CA ALA A 166 -3.73 -6.16 -12.16
C ALA A 166 -5.00 -5.41 -12.57
N ALA A 167 -5.07 -4.89 -13.79
CA ALA A 167 -6.28 -4.30 -14.34
C ALA A 167 -7.36 -5.37 -14.59
N ASP A 168 -6.98 -6.50 -15.16
CA ASP A 168 -7.89 -7.65 -15.36
C ASP A 168 -8.41 -8.18 -14.01
N LEU A 169 -7.57 -8.17 -12.95
CA LEU A 169 -8.01 -8.46 -11.59
C LEU A 169 -9.05 -7.45 -11.11
N ALA A 170 -8.81 -6.14 -11.28
CA ALA A 170 -9.75 -5.10 -10.87
C ALA A 170 -11.09 -5.19 -11.61
N GLU A 171 -11.06 -5.47 -12.92
CA GLU A 171 -12.28 -5.69 -13.73
C GLU A 171 -13.06 -6.93 -13.27
N SER A 172 -12.36 -7.99 -12.86
CA SER A 172 -13.01 -9.21 -12.34
C SER A 172 -13.64 -9.03 -10.96
N CYS A 173 -13.33 -7.95 -10.25
CA CYS A 173 -13.79 -7.64 -8.89
C CYS A 173 -14.44 -6.23 -8.84
N PRO A 174 -15.51 -5.94 -9.60
CA PRO A 174 -16.03 -4.57 -9.78
C PRO A 174 -16.62 -3.94 -8.50
N LYS A 175 -16.92 -4.75 -7.48
CA LYS A 175 -17.43 -4.28 -6.17
C LYS A 175 -16.34 -4.01 -5.14
N VAL A 176 -15.07 -4.28 -5.47
CA VAL A 176 -13.92 -3.99 -4.61
C VAL A 176 -13.23 -2.73 -5.11
N THR A 177 -12.98 -1.78 -4.23
CA THR A 177 -12.12 -0.64 -4.55
C THR A 177 -10.66 -1.06 -4.45
N PHE A 178 -9.92 -0.88 -5.54
CA PHE A 178 -8.47 -1.10 -5.58
C PHE A 178 -7.75 0.22 -5.36
N VAL A 179 -6.80 0.22 -4.45
CA VAL A 179 -5.99 1.40 -4.11
C VAL A 179 -4.56 1.13 -4.56
N LEU A 180 -4.20 1.62 -5.75
CA LEU A 180 -2.86 1.44 -6.32
C LEU A 180 -1.83 2.18 -5.47
N GLN A 181 -0.86 1.43 -4.96
CA GLN A 181 0.18 1.95 -4.08
C GLN A 181 1.26 2.71 -4.86
N HIS A 182 1.78 3.79 -4.26
CA HIS A 182 3.01 4.47 -4.66
C HIS A 182 3.04 4.88 -6.14
N ALA A 183 1.90 5.37 -6.67
CA ALA A 183 1.73 5.73 -8.07
C ALA A 183 2.23 4.65 -9.04
N GLY A 184 2.00 3.35 -8.70
CA GLY A 184 2.43 2.23 -9.53
C GLY A 184 3.94 2.02 -9.60
N MET A 185 4.70 2.52 -8.61
CA MET A 185 6.12 2.20 -8.39
C MET A 185 7.00 2.34 -9.64
N LEU A 186 7.15 3.58 -10.16
CA LEU A 186 8.04 3.87 -11.30
C LEU A 186 9.52 3.71 -10.89
N GLU A 187 10.13 2.56 -11.21
CA GLU A 187 11.53 2.24 -10.89
C GLU A 187 12.46 2.41 -12.09
N ASP A 188 11.98 2.12 -13.32
CA ASP A 188 12.76 2.32 -14.56
C ASP A 188 12.50 3.73 -15.13
N LEU A 189 13.49 4.61 -14.94
CA LEU A 189 13.42 6.00 -15.40
C LEU A 189 13.84 6.18 -16.86
N SER A 190 14.20 5.12 -17.58
CA SER A 190 14.46 5.18 -19.01
C SER A 190 13.22 5.61 -19.79
N PRO A 191 13.35 6.12 -21.03
CA PRO A 191 12.20 6.43 -21.88
C PRO A 191 11.27 5.22 -22.08
N ALA A 192 11.82 4.01 -22.20
CA ALA A 192 11.05 2.78 -22.36
C ALA A 192 10.29 2.41 -21.08
N GLY A 193 10.95 2.46 -19.90
CA GLY A 193 10.32 2.18 -18.60
C GLY A 193 9.20 3.16 -18.30
N ARG A 194 9.43 4.46 -18.51
CA ARG A 194 8.38 5.48 -18.36
C ARG A 194 7.19 5.25 -19.30
N ALA A 195 7.44 4.84 -20.55
CA ALA A 195 6.38 4.55 -21.51
C ALA A 195 5.55 3.32 -21.06
N GLN A 196 6.22 2.26 -20.60
CA GLN A 196 5.57 1.05 -20.09
C GLN A 196 4.73 1.36 -18.83
N TRP A 197 5.30 2.10 -17.86
CA TRP A 197 4.59 2.53 -16.66
C TRP A 197 3.34 3.36 -17.02
N ARG A 198 3.45 4.35 -17.92
CA ARG A 198 2.29 5.17 -18.35
C ARG A 198 1.20 4.33 -19.00
N ALA A 199 1.58 3.37 -19.86
CA ALA A 199 0.62 2.46 -20.49
C ALA A 199 -0.11 1.60 -19.45
N GLY A 200 0.61 1.05 -18.48
CA GLY A 200 0.03 0.29 -17.37
C GLY A 200 -0.89 1.13 -16.48
N MET A 201 -0.47 2.36 -16.13
CA MET A 201 -1.28 3.32 -15.38
C MET A 201 -2.58 3.66 -16.10
N ALA A 202 -2.52 3.89 -17.42
CA ALA A 202 -3.71 4.15 -18.24
C ALA A 202 -4.66 2.94 -18.26
N ARG A 203 -4.13 1.73 -18.33
CA ARG A 203 -4.92 0.49 -18.27
C ARG A 203 -5.64 0.34 -16.92
N LEU A 204 -4.94 0.61 -15.80
CA LEU A 204 -5.55 0.62 -14.47
C LEU A 204 -6.57 1.76 -14.29
N ALA A 205 -6.29 2.95 -14.83
CA ALA A 205 -7.20 4.08 -14.74
C ALA A 205 -8.49 3.88 -15.55
N ALA A 206 -8.50 3.01 -16.57
CA ALA A 206 -9.72 2.61 -17.28
C ALA A 206 -10.69 1.81 -16.38
N CYS A 207 -10.21 1.21 -15.29
CA CYS A 207 -11.06 0.53 -14.31
C CYS A 207 -11.68 1.57 -13.35
N PRO A 208 -13.01 1.73 -13.29
CA PRO A 208 -13.65 2.77 -12.47
C PRO A 208 -13.48 2.55 -10.96
N ASN A 209 -13.18 1.34 -10.54
CA ASN A 209 -12.95 0.93 -9.15
C ASN A 209 -11.48 1.00 -8.71
N VAL A 210 -10.61 1.64 -9.51
CA VAL A 210 -9.19 1.85 -9.16
C VAL A 210 -8.94 3.32 -8.85
N VAL A 211 -8.29 3.59 -7.72
CA VAL A 211 -7.74 4.89 -7.31
C VAL A 211 -6.23 4.76 -7.08
N ALA A 212 -5.48 5.86 -7.12
CA ALA A 212 -4.02 5.84 -6.99
C ALA A 212 -3.54 6.65 -5.78
N LYS A 213 -2.58 6.11 -5.00
CA LYS A 213 -1.88 6.84 -3.93
C LYS A 213 -0.64 7.54 -4.48
N LEU A 214 -0.53 8.81 -4.20
CA LEU A 214 0.66 9.63 -4.40
C LEU A 214 1.53 9.53 -3.14
N SER A 215 2.19 8.40 -2.95
CA SER A 215 2.99 8.06 -1.77
C SER A 215 4.29 7.37 -2.18
N GLY A 216 5.30 7.36 -1.31
CA GLY A 216 6.56 6.63 -1.53
C GLY A 216 7.31 7.02 -2.80
N LEU A 217 7.17 8.25 -3.30
CA LEU A 217 7.66 8.68 -4.62
C LEU A 217 9.18 8.76 -4.72
N GLY A 218 9.89 8.83 -3.59
CA GLY A 218 11.35 8.81 -3.53
C GLY A 218 11.97 7.42 -3.33
N THR A 219 11.16 6.35 -3.24
CA THR A 219 11.59 5.02 -2.83
C THR A 219 12.76 4.47 -3.66
N PHE A 220 12.69 4.56 -5.00
CA PHE A 220 13.73 4.01 -5.88
C PHE A 220 14.94 4.92 -6.06
N LEU A 221 14.81 6.21 -5.74
CA LEU A 221 15.89 7.18 -5.77
C LEU A 221 16.61 7.29 -4.43
N HIS A 222 16.03 6.72 -3.37
CA HIS A 222 16.46 6.83 -1.96
C HIS A 222 16.61 8.30 -1.51
N ARG A 223 15.83 9.21 -2.12
CA ARG A 223 15.75 10.64 -1.82
C ARG A 223 14.50 11.25 -2.43
N ASN A 224 14.10 12.39 -1.89
CA ASN A 224 13.06 13.21 -2.50
C ASN A 224 13.70 14.12 -3.58
N GLU A 225 13.47 13.79 -4.85
CA GLU A 225 13.90 14.55 -6.00
C GLU A 225 12.71 15.36 -6.52
N PRO A 226 12.69 16.71 -6.38
CA PRO A 226 11.50 17.52 -6.69
C PRO A 226 11.00 17.34 -8.13
N GLU A 227 11.89 17.26 -9.11
CA GLU A 227 11.52 17.08 -10.52
C GLU A 227 10.88 15.72 -10.76
N HIS A 228 11.42 14.66 -10.16
CA HIS A 228 10.86 13.32 -10.24
C HIS A 228 9.48 13.25 -9.58
N VAL A 229 9.35 13.79 -8.36
CA VAL A 229 8.07 13.85 -7.64
C VAL A 229 7.04 14.60 -8.47
N ALA A 230 7.39 15.78 -8.98
CA ALA A 230 6.51 16.59 -9.82
C ALA A 230 6.10 15.86 -11.12
N TYR A 231 7.01 15.11 -11.73
CA TYR A 231 6.73 14.29 -12.92
C TYR A 231 5.71 13.20 -12.59
N VAL A 232 5.98 12.38 -11.57
CA VAL A 232 5.08 11.26 -11.20
C VAL A 232 3.71 11.76 -10.79
N VAL A 233 3.63 12.84 -10.02
CA VAL A 233 2.35 13.45 -9.60
C VAL A 233 1.56 13.95 -10.82
N ARG A 234 2.18 14.73 -11.71
CA ARG A 234 1.48 15.26 -12.91
C ARG A 234 0.96 14.14 -13.81
N GLU A 235 1.80 13.14 -14.09
CA GLU A 235 1.39 12.01 -14.93
C GLU A 235 0.26 11.21 -14.28
N THR A 236 0.37 10.89 -12.98
CA THR A 236 -0.67 10.13 -12.28
C THR A 236 -1.99 10.89 -12.24
N VAL A 237 -1.96 12.19 -11.89
CA VAL A 237 -3.16 13.02 -11.86
C VAL A 237 -3.74 13.23 -13.27
N GLY A 238 -2.89 13.36 -14.29
CA GLY A 238 -3.32 13.46 -15.69
C GLY A 238 -4.04 12.20 -16.18
N ILE A 239 -3.59 11.01 -15.72
CA ILE A 239 -4.14 9.71 -16.13
C ILE A 239 -5.40 9.35 -15.33
N PHE A 240 -5.38 9.48 -14.00
CA PHE A 240 -6.50 9.06 -13.12
C PHE A 240 -7.54 10.17 -12.89
N GLY A 241 -7.16 11.43 -13.09
CA GLY A 241 -7.92 12.57 -12.61
C GLY A 241 -7.73 12.82 -11.12
N ALA A 242 -7.76 14.08 -10.69
CA ALA A 242 -7.52 14.47 -9.29
C ALA A 242 -8.49 13.78 -8.30
N GLY A 243 -9.75 13.56 -8.70
CA GLY A 243 -10.76 12.91 -7.85
C GLY A 243 -10.51 11.43 -7.55
N ARG A 244 -9.51 10.80 -8.20
CA ARG A 244 -9.07 9.42 -7.95
C ARG A 244 -7.62 9.33 -7.50
N CYS A 245 -7.03 10.42 -7.03
CA CYS A 245 -5.70 10.46 -6.46
C CYS A 245 -5.77 10.74 -4.96
N LEU A 246 -5.02 10.00 -4.17
CA LEU A 246 -4.94 10.10 -2.72
C LEU A 246 -3.54 10.56 -2.32
N PHE A 247 -3.46 11.49 -1.38
CA PHE A 247 -2.21 11.90 -0.74
C PHE A 247 -1.79 10.87 0.32
N GLY A 248 -0.44 10.60 0.46
CA GLY A 248 0.13 9.75 1.47
C GLY A 248 1.65 9.70 1.47
#